data_dff102e2414ab4c5a32d883effa03c0c
#
_entry.id   dff102e2414ab4c5a32d883effa03c0c
#
_cell.length_a   1.000
_cell.length_b   1.000
_cell.length_c   1.000
_cell.angle_alpha   90.00
_cell.angle_beta   90.00
_cell.angle_gamma   90.00
#
_symmetry.space_group_name_H-M   'P 1'
#
loop_
_entity.id
_entity.type
_entity.pdbx_description
1 polymer ?
#
loop_
_entity_poly.entity_id
_entity_poly.type
_entity_poly.pdbx_seq_one_letter_code
_entity_poly.pdbx_strand_id
1 'polypeptide(L)'
;MRNYKIAFVGLGSIATRHLKNVHAYLASQGDSCTVDLYRSSLGRPLADELQPLVSNTYLYADDMPTDRQYDVVFITNPTSMHYETVERFAAHTKSFFIEKPVFDSTNVDEKIFETIKHIPSYVACPLHYNAVLQYVKQNVNPDDVICARAMSSSYLPDWRPEQDYRKTYSAHKDLGGGVSIDLIHEWDYLTWLFGMPTECLQLISKVSNLEIDSDDLAIYIGKNDKTTFELHLDYFGRQTQRNLDLFTADDTIHCDLIAGTVSYLKKGETIKLESERNAFQMAEIAHFFEIINNKTINDSTPEHAYQVLKIAKGEF
;
A
#
# COMPACT_ATOMS: atom_id res chain seq x y z
N MET A 1 7.24 10.82 27.47
CA MET A 1 7.54 11.64 26.27
C MET A 1 8.79 11.07 25.62
N ARG A 2 8.66 10.51 24.45
CA ARG A 2 9.76 9.96 23.62
C ARG A 2 9.95 10.87 22.42
N ASN A 3 11.20 11.08 21.98
CA ASN A 3 11.51 11.76 20.75
C ASN A 3 12.08 10.73 19.76
N TYR A 4 11.33 10.45 18.69
CA TYR A 4 11.73 9.51 17.64
C TYR A 4 12.68 10.20 16.65
N LYS A 5 13.77 9.54 16.28
CA LYS A 5 14.59 9.94 15.14
C LYS A 5 14.08 9.22 13.89
N ILE A 6 13.56 9.96 12.93
CA ILE A 6 12.91 9.42 11.76
C ILE A 6 13.63 9.91 10.49
N ALA A 7 13.89 9.00 9.56
CA ALA A 7 14.30 9.37 8.22
C ALA A 7 13.11 9.22 7.25
N PHE A 8 12.89 10.19 6.38
CA PHE A 8 12.06 10.07 5.19
C PHE A 8 12.94 10.04 3.96
N VAL A 9 12.80 8.99 3.14
CA VAL A 9 13.53 8.86 1.88
C VAL A 9 12.55 9.10 0.73
N GLY A 10 12.70 10.24 0.05
CA GLY A 10 11.76 10.74 -0.95
C GLY A 10 10.73 11.71 -0.37
N LEU A 11 10.25 12.63 -1.23
CA LEU A 11 9.22 13.61 -0.88
C LEU A 11 8.22 13.76 -2.02
N GLY A 12 7.37 12.77 -2.19
CA GLY A 12 6.18 12.81 -3.05
C GLY A 12 4.92 13.18 -2.27
N SER A 13 3.76 13.09 -2.92
CA SER A 13 2.46 13.38 -2.29
C SER A 13 2.17 12.46 -1.11
N ILE A 14 2.52 11.17 -1.22
CA ILE A 14 2.31 10.20 -0.14
C ILE A 14 3.26 10.45 1.04
N ALA A 15 4.54 10.75 0.77
CA ALA A 15 5.51 11.11 1.80
C ALA A 15 5.05 12.35 2.58
N THR A 16 4.55 13.37 1.88
CA THR A 16 4.00 14.58 2.50
C THR A 16 2.85 14.25 3.46
N ARG A 17 1.98 13.32 3.08
CA ARG A 17 0.87 12.87 3.91
C ARG A 17 1.35 12.09 5.13
N HIS A 18 2.24 11.11 4.94
CA HIS A 18 2.83 10.36 6.04
C HIS A 18 3.58 11.26 7.02
N LEU A 19 4.35 12.22 6.53
CA LEU A 19 5.06 13.19 7.36
C LEU A 19 4.09 13.95 8.28
N LYS A 20 2.99 14.48 7.73
CA LYS A 20 1.96 15.17 8.51
C LYS A 20 1.27 14.23 9.51
N ASN A 21 0.91 13.03 9.08
CA ASN A 21 0.22 12.04 9.92
C ASN A 21 1.11 11.54 11.06
N VAL A 22 2.41 11.32 10.82
CA VAL A 22 3.37 10.92 11.86
C VAL A 22 3.48 12.00 12.94
N HIS A 23 3.65 13.25 12.55
CA HIS A 23 3.70 14.36 13.53
C HIS A 23 2.41 14.47 14.33
N ALA A 24 1.25 14.40 13.67
CA ALA A 24 -0.06 14.48 14.33
C ALA A 24 -0.28 13.29 15.29
N TYR A 25 0.05 12.08 14.86
CA TYR A 25 -0.07 10.88 15.70
C TYR A 25 0.82 10.96 16.93
N LEU A 26 2.12 11.24 16.75
CA LEU A 26 3.06 11.31 17.87
C LEU A 26 2.66 12.40 18.87
N ALA A 27 2.25 13.57 18.38
CA ALA A 27 1.75 14.64 19.22
C ALA A 27 0.52 14.20 20.05
N SER A 28 -0.41 13.44 19.45
CA SER A 28 -1.58 12.90 20.16
C SER A 28 -1.21 11.91 21.27
N GLN A 29 -0.04 11.25 21.13
CA GLN A 29 0.50 10.33 22.16
C GLN A 29 1.39 11.04 23.20
N GLY A 30 1.56 12.36 23.11
CA GLY A 30 2.48 13.12 23.95
C GLY A 30 3.96 12.90 23.60
N ASP A 31 4.24 12.38 22.41
CA ASP A 31 5.57 12.13 21.88
C ASP A 31 5.91 13.13 20.77
N SER A 32 7.17 13.12 20.32
CA SER A 32 7.69 14.01 19.25
C SER A 32 8.61 13.24 18.32
N CYS A 33 8.99 13.87 17.22
CA CYS A 33 10.05 13.36 16.36
C CYS A 33 10.96 14.47 15.84
N THR A 34 12.19 14.07 15.51
CA THR A 34 13.10 14.82 14.62
C THR A 34 13.17 14.08 13.30
N VAL A 35 13.02 14.81 12.19
CA VAL A 35 12.93 14.23 10.85
C VAL A 35 14.10 14.67 10.01
N ASP A 36 14.83 13.70 9.49
CA ASP A 36 15.84 13.85 8.45
C ASP A 36 15.22 13.45 7.10
N LEU A 37 15.22 14.35 6.13
CA LEU A 37 14.66 14.14 4.81
C LEU A 37 15.75 13.92 3.77
N TYR A 38 15.73 12.77 3.10
CA TYR A 38 16.62 12.43 1.99
C TYR A 38 15.94 12.68 0.65
N ARG A 39 16.54 13.50 -0.20
CA ARG A 39 16.01 13.91 -1.51
C ARG A 39 16.98 13.62 -2.63
N SER A 40 16.46 13.37 -3.84
CA SER A 40 17.27 13.25 -5.06
C SER A 40 17.91 14.57 -5.50
N SER A 41 17.37 15.72 -5.05
CA SER A 41 17.89 17.04 -5.35
C SER A 41 17.53 18.04 -4.25
N LEU A 42 18.43 18.96 -3.95
CA LEU A 42 18.23 20.07 -3.01
C LEU A 42 17.82 21.38 -3.70
N GLY A 43 17.77 21.41 -5.04
CA GLY A 43 17.51 22.62 -5.82
C GLY A 43 16.10 23.20 -5.68
N ARG A 44 15.11 22.41 -5.21
CA ARG A 44 13.75 22.91 -4.94
C ARG A 44 13.56 23.07 -3.43
N PRO A 45 13.18 24.27 -2.92
CA PRO A 45 12.90 24.46 -1.50
C PRO A 45 11.72 23.60 -1.06
N LEU A 46 11.64 23.32 0.24
CA LEU A 46 10.46 22.73 0.85
C LEU A 46 9.30 23.73 0.84
N ALA A 47 8.08 23.23 0.66
CA ALA A 47 6.89 24.04 0.86
C ALA A 47 6.86 24.57 2.31
N ASP A 48 6.39 25.81 2.50
CA ASP A 48 6.40 26.50 3.80
C ASP A 48 5.75 25.66 4.92
N GLU A 49 4.68 24.94 4.58
CA GLU A 49 3.96 24.07 5.52
C GLU A 49 4.73 22.84 5.96
N LEU A 50 5.77 22.44 5.22
CA LEU A 50 6.61 21.28 5.53
C LEU A 50 7.90 21.66 6.26
N GLN A 51 8.34 22.91 6.16
CA GLN A 51 9.55 23.38 6.81
C GLN A 51 9.60 23.09 8.32
N PRO A 52 8.52 23.33 9.10
CA PRO A 52 8.53 23.05 10.54
C PRO A 52 8.51 21.55 10.87
N LEU A 53 8.21 20.69 9.90
CA LEU A 53 8.13 19.24 10.08
C LEU A 53 9.44 18.50 9.77
N VAL A 54 10.43 19.19 9.20
CA VAL A 54 11.72 18.60 8.77
C VAL A 54 12.85 19.30 9.52
N SER A 55 13.66 18.51 10.22
CA SER A 55 14.80 19.02 11.00
C SER A 55 16.01 19.26 10.11
N ASN A 56 16.32 18.30 9.23
CA ASN A 56 17.45 18.40 8.31
C ASN A 56 17.06 17.84 6.94
N THR A 57 17.74 18.32 5.88
CA THR A 57 17.58 17.79 4.53
C THR A 57 18.94 17.39 3.97
N TYR A 58 19.00 16.19 3.39
CA TYR A 58 20.22 15.61 2.81
C TYR A 58 19.98 15.21 1.35
N LEU A 59 21.06 15.21 0.57
CA LEU A 59 21.04 14.61 -0.75
C LEU A 59 21.11 13.09 -0.60
N TYR A 60 20.20 12.35 -1.25
CA TYR A 60 20.18 10.89 -1.17
C TYR A 60 21.47 10.25 -1.70
N ALA A 61 22.13 10.87 -2.69
CA ALA A 61 23.39 10.37 -3.27
C ALA A 61 24.62 10.55 -2.34
N ASP A 62 24.52 11.39 -1.30
CA ASP A 62 25.65 11.62 -0.39
C ASP A 62 25.88 10.42 0.53
N ASP A 63 27.13 10.19 0.91
CA ASP A 63 27.46 9.15 1.88
C ASP A 63 26.78 9.40 3.23
N MET A 64 26.23 8.34 3.79
CA MET A 64 25.63 8.41 5.12
C MET A 64 26.69 8.18 6.19
N PRO A 65 26.82 9.07 7.17
CA PRO A 65 27.73 8.86 8.30
C PRO A 65 27.41 7.55 9.04
N THR A 66 28.43 6.76 9.36
CA THR A 66 28.27 5.42 9.98
C THR A 66 27.66 5.46 11.37
N ASP A 67 27.76 6.58 12.08
CA ASP A 67 27.18 6.81 13.41
C ASP A 67 25.70 7.26 13.37
N ARG A 68 25.17 7.55 12.19
CA ARG A 68 23.77 8.01 12.04
C ARG A 68 22.82 6.84 12.22
N GLN A 69 21.91 6.97 13.18
CA GLN A 69 20.93 5.94 13.53
C GLN A 69 19.54 6.54 13.65
N TYR A 70 18.53 5.77 13.17
CA TYR A 70 17.12 6.12 13.20
C TYR A 70 16.30 5.11 13.99
N ASP A 71 15.23 5.57 14.61
CA ASP A 71 14.20 4.67 15.15
C ASP A 71 13.33 4.11 14.03
N VAL A 72 13.05 4.91 13.00
CA VAL A 72 12.24 4.55 11.84
C VAL A 72 12.81 5.16 10.55
N VAL A 73 12.81 4.38 9.48
CA VAL A 73 13.01 4.89 8.12
C VAL A 73 11.74 4.67 7.31
N PHE A 74 11.16 5.77 6.81
CA PHE A 74 10.07 5.76 5.85
C PHE A 74 10.64 5.75 4.43
N ILE A 75 10.41 4.67 3.69
CA ILE A 75 10.81 4.51 2.29
C ILE A 75 9.64 4.94 1.42
N THR A 76 9.73 6.12 0.84
CA THR A 76 8.68 6.81 0.09
C THR A 76 9.20 7.43 -1.21
N ASN A 77 10.40 7.02 -1.63
CA ASN A 77 11.01 7.32 -2.92
C ASN A 77 10.36 6.47 -4.04
N PRO A 78 10.75 6.65 -5.31
CA PRO A 78 10.24 5.80 -6.40
C PRO A 78 10.49 4.31 -6.11
N THR A 79 9.50 3.47 -6.46
CA THR A 79 9.52 2.03 -6.15
C THR A 79 10.77 1.32 -6.65
N SER A 80 11.30 1.73 -7.80
CA SER A 80 12.56 1.20 -8.35
C SER A 80 13.79 1.42 -7.45
N MET A 81 13.68 2.27 -6.45
CA MET A 81 14.74 2.55 -5.48
C MET A 81 14.51 1.87 -4.12
N HIS A 82 13.37 1.20 -3.91
CA HIS A 82 13.04 0.64 -2.60
C HIS A 82 14.05 -0.40 -2.15
N TYR A 83 14.43 -1.33 -3.05
CA TYR A 83 15.40 -2.39 -2.73
C TYR A 83 16.73 -1.80 -2.25
N GLU A 84 17.36 -0.93 -3.06
CA GLU A 84 18.62 -0.26 -2.71
C GLU A 84 18.49 0.56 -1.42
N THR A 85 17.33 1.22 -1.22
CA THR A 85 17.10 2.02 -0.01
C THR A 85 17.00 1.15 1.24
N VAL A 86 16.34 -0.01 1.15
CA VAL A 86 16.29 -0.99 2.26
C VAL A 86 17.71 -1.46 2.60
N GLU A 87 18.50 -1.90 1.61
CA GLU A 87 19.88 -2.32 1.84
C GLU A 87 20.71 -1.20 2.51
N ARG A 88 20.63 0.00 1.96
CA ARG A 88 21.39 1.15 2.42
C ARG A 88 21.10 1.53 3.88
N PHE A 89 19.82 1.43 4.29
CA PHE A 89 19.42 1.87 5.62
C PHE A 89 19.33 0.73 6.65
N ALA A 90 19.49 -0.53 6.26
CA ALA A 90 19.35 -1.68 7.16
C ALA A 90 20.26 -1.61 8.39
N ALA A 91 21.52 -1.16 8.22
CA ALA A 91 22.47 -0.97 9.33
C ALA A 91 22.21 0.31 10.14
N HIS A 92 21.31 1.17 9.71
CA HIS A 92 21.10 2.52 10.23
C HIS A 92 19.71 2.73 10.84
N THR A 93 18.88 1.70 10.91
CA THR A 93 17.50 1.82 11.45
C THR A 93 17.13 0.69 12.38
N LYS A 94 16.18 0.97 13.26
CA LYS A 94 15.52 -0.03 14.11
C LYS A 94 14.23 -0.57 13.51
N SER A 95 13.62 0.14 12.52
CA SER A 95 12.40 -0.29 11.85
C SER A 95 12.20 0.41 10.52
N PHE A 96 11.45 -0.24 9.61
CA PHE A 96 11.08 0.29 8.31
C PHE A 96 9.57 0.45 8.17
N PHE A 97 9.17 1.56 7.56
CA PHE A 97 7.88 1.72 6.90
C PHE A 97 8.13 1.86 5.40
N ILE A 98 7.66 0.91 4.60
CA ILE A 98 7.96 0.83 3.16
C ILE A 98 6.66 1.09 2.38
N GLU A 99 6.68 2.05 1.46
CA GLU A 99 5.55 2.24 0.55
C GLU A 99 5.34 1.05 -0.40
N LYS A 100 4.08 0.85 -0.77
CA LYS A 100 3.70 -0.18 -1.75
C LYS A 100 4.03 0.27 -3.21
N PRO A 101 4.29 -0.68 -4.10
CA PRO A 101 4.67 -2.06 -3.82
C PRO A 101 6.04 -2.14 -3.14
N VAL A 102 6.29 -3.24 -2.43
CA VAL A 102 7.54 -3.40 -1.66
C VAL A 102 8.78 -3.23 -2.53
N PHE A 103 8.77 -3.75 -3.75
CA PHE A 103 9.79 -3.60 -4.79
C PHE A 103 9.14 -3.40 -6.16
N ASP A 104 9.89 -2.92 -7.14
CA ASP A 104 9.46 -2.74 -8.53
C ASP A 104 9.55 -4.04 -9.36
N SER A 105 10.34 -5.00 -8.89
CA SER A 105 10.62 -6.26 -9.56
C SER A 105 10.45 -7.45 -8.61
N THR A 106 10.07 -8.58 -9.18
CA THR A 106 10.09 -9.90 -8.54
C THR A 106 11.42 -10.62 -8.75
N ASN A 107 12.33 -10.06 -9.54
CA ASN A 107 13.69 -10.55 -9.72
C ASN A 107 14.66 -9.79 -8.81
N VAL A 108 14.48 -9.91 -7.49
CA VAL A 108 15.36 -9.33 -6.48
C VAL A 108 16.15 -10.43 -5.78
N ASP A 109 17.32 -10.09 -5.20
CA ASP A 109 18.02 -11.04 -4.32
C ASP A 109 17.24 -11.18 -3.01
N GLU A 110 16.56 -12.32 -2.82
CA GLU A 110 15.74 -12.59 -1.64
C GLU A 110 16.54 -12.59 -0.33
N LYS A 111 17.89 -12.54 -0.38
CA LYS A 111 18.72 -12.34 0.83
C LYS A 111 18.41 -11.03 1.56
N ILE A 112 17.76 -10.08 0.89
CA ILE A 112 17.29 -8.85 1.53
C ILE A 112 16.39 -9.15 2.73
N PHE A 113 15.52 -10.16 2.64
CA PHE A 113 14.63 -10.55 3.74
C PHE A 113 15.42 -11.09 4.94
N GLU A 114 16.51 -11.85 4.71
CA GLU A 114 17.41 -12.26 5.77
C GLU A 114 18.15 -11.08 6.42
N THR A 115 18.50 -10.07 5.62
CA THR A 115 19.16 -8.84 6.10
C THR A 115 18.24 -8.06 7.05
N ILE A 116 16.95 -7.99 6.77
CA ILE A 116 16.00 -7.20 7.57
C ILE A 116 15.14 -8.03 8.53
N LYS A 117 15.31 -9.35 8.61
CA LYS A 117 14.43 -10.23 9.41
C LYS A 117 14.32 -9.88 10.89
N HIS A 118 15.32 -9.19 11.44
CA HIS A 118 15.34 -8.73 12.83
C HIS A 118 14.95 -7.26 12.99
N ILE A 119 14.62 -6.59 11.86
CA ILE A 119 14.20 -5.20 11.81
C ILE A 119 12.69 -5.20 11.56
N PRO A 120 11.85 -4.81 12.53
CA PRO A 120 10.42 -4.65 12.29
C PRO A 120 10.16 -3.81 11.04
N SER A 121 9.69 -4.45 9.96
CA SER A 121 9.49 -3.85 8.66
C SER A 121 8.05 -4.02 8.23
N TYR A 122 7.36 -2.92 7.97
CA TYR A 122 5.95 -2.87 7.60
C TYR A 122 5.82 -2.32 6.18
N VAL A 123 5.01 -2.96 5.35
CA VAL A 123 4.69 -2.47 4.00
C VAL A 123 3.31 -1.82 4.02
N ALA A 124 3.21 -0.63 3.42
CA ALA A 124 1.99 0.16 3.44
C ALA A 124 0.79 -0.58 2.83
N CYS A 125 -0.26 -0.73 3.61
CA CYS A 125 -1.52 -1.38 3.23
C CYS A 125 -2.73 -0.58 3.75
N PRO A 126 -2.90 0.69 3.34
CA PRO A 126 -3.90 1.59 3.92
C PRO A 126 -5.33 1.06 3.83
N LEU A 127 -5.66 0.22 2.84
CA LEU A 127 -7.00 -0.35 2.70
C LEU A 127 -7.35 -1.34 3.81
N HIS A 128 -6.39 -1.96 4.50
CA HIS A 128 -6.69 -2.76 5.68
C HIS A 128 -7.48 -1.96 6.73
N TYR A 129 -7.33 -0.63 6.78
CA TYR A 129 -8.01 0.27 7.72
C TYR A 129 -9.26 0.94 7.14
N ASN A 130 -9.66 0.58 5.91
CA ASN A 130 -10.95 1.00 5.37
C ASN A 130 -12.09 0.41 6.22
N ALA A 131 -13.06 1.22 6.61
CA ALA A 131 -14.12 0.79 7.53
C ALA A 131 -14.91 -0.42 7.02
N VAL A 132 -15.11 -0.55 5.71
CA VAL A 132 -15.80 -1.70 5.09
C VAL A 132 -14.97 -2.97 5.23
N LEU A 133 -13.68 -2.92 4.93
CA LEU A 133 -12.79 -4.08 5.06
C LEU A 133 -12.56 -4.48 6.51
N GLN A 134 -12.47 -3.50 7.42
CA GLN A 134 -12.45 -3.76 8.85
C GLN A 134 -13.74 -4.44 9.34
N TYR A 135 -14.90 -3.99 8.84
CA TYR A 135 -16.16 -4.65 9.16
C TYR A 135 -16.16 -6.12 8.67
N VAL A 136 -15.73 -6.36 7.43
CA VAL A 136 -15.61 -7.73 6.88
C VAL A 136 -14.69 -8.57 7.76
N LYS A 137 -13.50 -8.07 8.10
CA LYS A 137 -12.52 -8.79 8.94
C LYS A 137 -13.08 -9.21 10.30
N GLN A 138 -13.95 -8.37 10.88
CA GLN A 138 -14.49 -8.58 12.22
C GLN A 138 -15.78 -9.40 12.25
N ASN A 139 -16.58 -9.38 11.17
CA ASN A 139 -17.94 -9.90 11.17
C ASN A 139 -18.22 -11.03 10.19
N VAL A 140 -17.30 -11.27 9.24
CA VAL A 140 -17.42 -12.37 8.26
C VAL A 140 -16.37 -13.43 8.60
N ASN A 141 -16.83 -14.65 8.87
CA ASN A 141 -15.91 -15.77 9.04
C ASN A 141 -15.31 -16.14 7.68
N PRO A 142 -13.98 -16.07 7.49
CA PRO A 142 -13.34 -16.39 6.21
C PRO A 142 -13.60 -17.83 5.76
N ASP A 143 -13.85 -18.77 6.67
CA ASP A 143 -14.13 -20.16 6.36
C ASP A 143 -15.52 -20.38 5.72
N ASP A 144 -16.42 -19.40 5.83
CA ASP A 144 -17.75 -19.45 5.23
C ASP A 144 -17.77 -18.84 3.81
N VAL A 145 -16.68 -18.22 3.36
CA VAL A 145 -16.60 -17.54 2.06
C VAL A 145 -16.15 -18.53 0.98
N ILE A 146 -17.08 -18.91 0.13
CA ILE A 146 -16.88 -19.84 -1.01
C ILE A 146 -16.12 -19.13 -2.13
N CYS A 147 -16.53 -17.89 -2.42
CA CYS A 147 -15.90 -17.07 -3.45
C CYS A 147 -15.84 -15.59 -3.01
N ALA A 148 -14.71 -14.95 -3.25
CA ALA A 148 -14.51 -13.52 -3.08
C ALA A 148 -14.24 -12.88 -4.46
N ARG A 149 -15.13 -11.98 -4.90
CA ARG A 149 -14.99 -11.25 -6.16
C ARG A 149 -14.66 -9.79 -5.85
N ALA A 150 -13.50 -9.33 -6.28
CA ALA A 150 -13.10 -7.94 -6.14
C ALA A 150 -13.03 -7.24 -7.49
N MET A 151 -13.43 -5.99 -7.52
CA MET A 151 -13.36 -5.13 -8.70
C MET A 151 -12.87 -3.75 -8.32
N SER A 152 -11.84 -3.28 -9.03
CA SER A 152 -11.39 -1.88 -8.97
C SER A 152 -11.26 -1.35 -10.39
N SER A 153 -12.14 -0.44 -10.75
CA SER A 153 -12.30 0.11 -12.10
C SER A 153 -12.38 1.62 -12.03
N SER A 154 -11.59 2.32 -12.82
CA SER A 154 -11.59 3.79 -12.87
C SER A 154 -10.92 4.29 -14.15
N TYR A 155 -11.18 5.56 -14.51
CA TYR A 155 -10.61 6.15 -15.71
C TYR A 155 -9.29 6.87 -15.38
N LEU A 156 -8.16 6.34 -15.85
CA LEU A 156 -6.82 6.86 -15.53
C LEU A 156 -6.66 8.36 -15.77
N PRO A 157 -7.17 8.95 -16.88
CA PRO A 157 -7.10 10.41 -17.09
C PRO A 157 -7.79 11.24 -16.01
N ASP A 158 -8.81 10.70 -15.33
CA ASP A 158 -9.55 11.40 -14.28
C ASP A 158 -8.87 11.37 -12.90
N TRP A 159 -7.79 10.58 -12.75
CA TRP A 159 -7.09 10.48 -11.46
C TRP A 159 -6.40 11.79 -11.05
N ARG A 160 -5.92 12.53 -12.04
CA ARG A 160 -5.24 13.82 -11.88
C ARG A 160 -5.57 14.72 -13.07
N PRO A 161 -6.76 15.36 -13.07
CA PRO A 161 -7.26 16.12 -14.22
C PRO A 161 -6.35 17.26 -14.69
N GLU A 162 -5.52 17.82 -13.79
CA GLU A 162 -4.55 18.86 -14.07
C GLU A 162 -3.21 18.37 -14.64
N GLN A 163 -3.03 17.04 -14.78
CA GLN A 163 -1.81 16.42 -15.30
C GLN A 163 -2.13 15.63 -16.56
N ASP A 164 -1.25 15.68 -17.52
CA ASP A 164 -1.29 14.76 -18.66
C ASP A 164 -0.98 13.33 -18.18
N TYR A 165 -2.00 12.45 -18.15
CA TYR A 165 -1.88 11.08 -17.66
C TYR A 165 -0.80 10.28 -18.38
N ARG A 166 -0.51 10.62 -19.68
CA ARG A 166 0.50 9.98 -20.53
C ARG A 166 1.93 10.19 -20.02
N LYS A 167 2.13 11.18 -19.13
CA LYS A 167 3.42 11.53 -18.51
C LYS A 167 3.55 11.02 -17.08
N THR A 168 2.53 10.36 -16.56
CA THR A 168 2.58 9.77 -15.22
C THR A 168 3.27 8.41 -15.26
N TYR A 169 3.84 7.99 -14.14
CA TYR A 169 4.47 6.66 -14.05
C TYR A 169 3.50 5.53 -14.40
N SER A 170 2.21 5.69 -14.08
CA SER A 170 1.14 4.72 -14.36
C SER A 170 1.05 4.37 -15.85
N ALA A 171 1.39 5.31 -16.73
CA ALA A 171 1.35 5.13 -18.18
C ALA A 171 2.55 4.36 -18.75
N HIS A 172 3.63 4.18 -17.97
CA HIS A 172 4.91 3.67 -18.46
C HIS A 172 5.33 2.39 -17.76
N LYS A 173 5.47 1.32 -18.53
CA LYS A 173 5.87 0.00 -18.03
C LYS A 173 7.29 0.01 -17.45
N ASP A 174 8.20 0.73 -18.08
CA ASP A 174 9.60 0.87 -17.65
C ASP A 174 9.76 1.66 -16.35
N LEU A 175 8.75 2.47 -15.98
CA LEU A 175 8.69 3.16 -14.70
C LEU A 175 7.96 2.35 -13.60
N GLY A 176 7.58 1.11 -13.89
CA GLY A 176 6.82 0.25 -12.97
C GLY A 176 5.32 0.55 -12.95
N GLY A 177 4.79 1.23 -13.98
CA GLY A 177 3.36 1.50 -14.14
C GLY A 177 2.59 0.28 -14.64
N GLY A 178 1.27 0.37 -14.55
CA GLY A 178 0.31 -0.64 -14.95
C GLY A 178 -0.77 -0.83 -13.89
N VAL A 179 -1.97 -1.18 -14.34
CA VAL A 179 -3.13 -1.33 -13.46
C VAL A 179 -2.94 -2.45 -12.43
N SER A 180 -2.24 -3.50 -12.82
CA SER A 180 -1.92 -4.63 -11.95
C SER A 180 -1.11 -4.21 -10.70
N ILE A 181 -0.26 -3.20 -10.84
CA ILE A 181 0.62 -2.70 -9.77
C ILE A 181 0.01 -1.50 -9.04
N ASP A 182 -0.61 -0.57 -9.77
CA ASP A 182 -1.24 0.57 -9.11
C ASP A 182 -2.38 0.15 -8.20
N LEU A 183 -3.16 -0.84 -8.62
CA LEU A 183 -4.29 -1.40 -7.90
C LEU A 183 -3.93 -2.73 -7.18
N ILE A 184 -2.67 -2.91 -6.79
CA ILE A 184 -2.18 -4.08 -6.02
C ILE A 184 -2.91 -4.25 -4.68
N HIS A 185 -3.52 -3.19 -4.17
CA HIS A 185 -4.28 -3.19 -2.94
C HIS A 185 -5.39 -4.24 -2.89
N GLU A 186 -5.96 -4.61 -4.04
CA GLU A 186 -7.02 -5.60 -4.12
C GLU A 186 -6.48 -6.99 -3.78
N TRP A 187 -5.33 -7.37 -4.30
CA TRP A 187 -4.65 -8.60 -3.88
C TRP A 187 -4.19 -8.55 -2.42
N ASP A 188 -3.68 -7.40 -1.98
CA ASP A 188 -3.22 -7.19 -0.62
C ASP A 188 -4.34 -7.47 0.39
N TYR A 189 -5.51 -6.80 0.27
CA TYR A 189 -6.59 -7.06 1.23
C TYR A 189 -7.26 -8.43 1.05
N LEU A 190 -7.33 -8.98 -0.17
CA LEU A 190 -7.88 -10.33 -0.38
C LEU A 190 -7.03 -11.38 0.33
N THR A 191 -5.71 -11.29 0.22
CA THR A 191 -4.79 -12.22 0.90
C THR A 191 -4.78 -12.03 2.42
N TRP A 192 -4.94 -10.80 2.89
CA TRP A 192 -5.10 -10.49 4.31
C TRP A 192 -6.40 -11.02 4.91
N LEU A 193 -7.49 -11.00 4.16
CA LEU A 193 -8.80 -11.49 4.61
C LEU A 193 -8.92 -13.02 4.54
N PHE A 194 -8.45 -13.63 3.45
CA PHE A 194 -8.78 -15.01 3.09
C PHE A 194 -7.55 -15.91 2.88
N GLY A 195 -6.33 -15.39 3.05
CA GLY A 195 -5.08 -16.11 2.83
C GLY A 195 -4.62 -16.11 1.38
N MET A 196 -3.36 -16.52 1.18
CA MET A 196 -2.73 -16.59 -0.15
C MET A 196 -3.43 -17.64 -1.03
N PRO A 197 -3.62 -17.35 -2.34
CA PRO A 197 -4.01 -18.39 -3.28
C PRO A 197 -2.90 -19.45 -3.42
N THR A 198 -3.25 -20.68 -3.73
CA THR A 198 -2.33 -21.77 -4.08
C THR A 198 -2.23 -21.99 -5.59
N GLU A 199 -3.20 -21.46 -6.32
CA GLU A 199 -3.24 -21.46 -7.79
C GLU A 199 -3.81 -20.12 -8.25
N CYS A 200 -3.27 -19.55 -9.34
CA CYS A 200 -3.77 -18.33 -9.94
C CYS A 200 -3.57 -18.34 -11.46
N LEU A 201 -4.63 -18.01 -12.20
CA LEU A 201 -4.60 -17.73 -13.63
C LEU A 201 -4.81 -16.23 -13.83
N GLN A 202 -4.15 -15.65 -14.80
CA GLN A 202 -4.23 -14.21 -15.03
C GLN A 202 -4.26 -13.84 -16.51
N LEU A 203 -4.90 -12.72 -16.80
CA LEU A 203 -4.81 -11.99 -18.06
C LEU A 203 -4.41 -10.55 -17.73
N ILE A 204 -3.15 -10.21 -17.95
CA ILE A 204 -2.60 -8.86 -17.77
C ILE A 204 -2.27 -8.34 -19.16
N SER A 205 -2.92 -7.25 -19.59
CA SER A 205 -2.80 -6.78 -20.97
C SER A 205 -3.11 -5.30 -21.11
N LYS A 206 -2.61 -4.72 -22.20
CA LYS A 206 -3.03 -3.43 -22.73
C LYS A 206 -4.13 -3.69 -23.77
N VAL A 207 -5.37 -3.25 -23.48
CA VAL A 207 -6.55 -3.55 -24.32
C VAL A 207 -7.31 -2.30 -24.77
N SER A 208 -7.28 -1.20 -24.03
CA SER A 208 -8.06 0.00 -24.34
C SER A 208 -7.33 0.95 -25.31
N ASN A 209 -7.99 2.07 -25.64
CA ASN A 209 -7.41 3.13 -26.48
C ASN A 209 -6.65 4.20 -25.67
N LEU A 210 -6.34 3.96 -24.40
CA LEU A 210 -5.47 4.86 -23.63
C LEU A 210 -4.07 4.90 -24.26
N GLU A 211 -3.48 6.08 -24.36
CA GLU A 211 -2.14 6.29 -24.94
C GLU A 211 -1.06 5.99 -23.88
N ILE A 212 -0.94 4.72 -23.49
CA ILE A 212 0.01 4.20 -22.51
C ILE A 212 0.66 2.91 -23.04
N ASP A 213 1.80 2.52 -22.50
CA ASP A 213 2.49 1.26 -22.84
C ASP A 213 2.44 0.21 -21.72
N SER A 214 1.92 0.60 -20.55
CA SER A 214 1.64 -0.29 -19.43
C SER A 214 0.32 -1.05 -19.61
N ASP A 215 0.07 -2.07 -18.78
CA ASP A 215 -1.21 -2.78 -18.75
C ASP A 215 -2.33 -1.87 -18.24
N ASP A 216 -3.48 -1.95 -18.89
CA ASP A 216 -4.70 -1.23 -18.50
C ASP A 216 -5.87 -2.16 -18.12
N LEU A 217 -5.64 -3.47 -18.22
CA LEU A 217 -6.52 -4.53 -17.76
C LEU A 217 -5.71 -5.60 -17.04
N ALA A 218 -6.17 -6.02 -15.86
CA ALA A 218 -5.69 -7.21 -15.19
C ALA A 218 -6.86 -7.99 -14.60
N ILE A 219 -7.02 -9.24 -15.03
CA ILE A 219 -8.05 -10.16 -14.55
C ILE A 219 -7.33 -11.38 -13.96
N TYR A 220 -7.79 -11.81 -12.80
CA TYR A 220 -7.25 -12.97 -12.12
C TYR A 220 -8.37 -13.90 -11.66
N ILE A 221 -8.09 -15.21 -11.72
CA ILE A 221 -8.89 -16.26 -11.10
C ILE A 221 -7.95 -17.10 -10.28
N GLY A 222 -8.11 -17.08 -8.97
CA GLY A 222 -7.27 -17.79 -8.04
C GLY A 222 -8.08 -18.68 -7.10
N LYS A 223 -7.43 -19.57 -6.40
CA LYS A 223 -8.04 -20.37 -5.32
C LYS A 223 -7.00 -20.76 -4.28
N ASN A 224 -7.47 -20.99 -3.07
CA ASN A 224 -6.80 -21.77 -2.05
C ASN A 224 -7.72 -22.93 -1.61
N ASP A 225 -7.40 -23.60 -0.52
CA ASP A 225 -8.16 -24.77 -0.05
C ASP A 225 -9.62 -24.41 0.35
N LYS A 226 -9.94 -23.13 0.60
CA LYS A 226 -11.23 -22.67 1.14
C LYS A 226 -11.97 -21.76 0.21
N THR A 227 -11.28 -20.81 -0.43
CA THR A 227 -11.89 -19.67 -1.14
C THR A 227 -11.40 -19.63 -2.58
N THR A 228 -12.32 -19.36 -3.51
CA THR A 228 -12.02 -18.95 -4.89
C THR A 228 -11.98 -17.42 -4.98
N PHE A 229 -11.04 -16.88 -5.75
CA PHE A 229 -10.87 -15.46 -5.97
C PHE A 229 -11.18 -15.09 -7.41
N GLU A 230 -11.96 -14.05 -7.63
CA GLU A 230 -12.13 -13.35 -8.91
C GLU A 230 -11.69 -11.90 -8.71
N LEU A 231 -10.78 -11.41 -9.52
CA LEU A 231 -10.31 -10.03 -9.43
C LEU A 231 -10.28 -9.38 -10.81
N HIS A 232 -10.90 -8.20 -10.94
CA HIS A 232 -10.88 -7.37 -12.12
C HIS A 232 -10.35 -5.98 -11.80
N LEU A 233 -9.29 -5.57 -12.49
CA LEU A 233 -8.67 -4.26 -12.38
C LEU A 233 -8.63 -3.61 -13.75
N ASP A 234 -9.05 -2.34 -13.86
CA ASP A 234 -8.93 -1.60 -15.13
C ASP A 234 -8.73 -0.10 -14.96
N TYR A 235 -8.12 0.52 -16.00
CA TYR A 235 -7.90 1.97 -16.12
C TYR A 235 -8.91 2.68 -17.02
N PHE A 236 -9.89 1.98 -17.56
CA PHE A 236 -10.80 2.52 -18.60
C PHE A 236 -12.25 2.61 -18.16
N GLY A 237 -12.60 2.20 -16.96
CA GLY A 237 -13.94 2.33 -16.39
C GLY A 237 -14.36 3.78 -16.25
N ARG A 238 -15.50 4.15 -16.83
CA ARG A 238 -16.01 5.52 -16.85
C ARG A 238 -16.72 5.94 -15.57
N GLN A 239 -17.06 4.97 -14.75
CA GLN A 239 -17.54 5.18 -13.39
C GLN A 239 -16.59 4.50 -12.43
N THR A 240 -16.05 5.25 -11.49
CA THR A 240 -15.15 4.67 -10.48
C THR A 240 -15.91 3.70 -9.59
N GLN A 241 -15.40 2.48 -9.50
CA GLN A 241 -15.94 1.40 -8.67
C GLN A 241 -14.81 0.75 -7.88
N ARG A 242 -15.09 0.37 -6.63
CA ARG A 242 -14.21 -0.48 -5.82
C ARG A 242 -15.11 -1.32 -4.93
N ASN A 243 -15.35 -2.54 -5.35
CA ASN A 243 -16.33 -3.43 -4.76
C ASN A 243 -15.70 -4.77 -4.38
N LEU A 244 -16.25 -5.38 -3.33
CA LEU A 244 -15.94 -6.74 -2.91
C LEU A 244 -17.26 -7.48 -2.69
N ASP A 245 -17.53 -8.53 -3.47
CA ASP A 245 -18.65 -9.44 -3.29
C ASP A 245 -18.16 -10.72 -2.62
N LEU A 246 -18.79 -11.11 -1.52
CA LEU A 246 -18.52 -12.35 -0.81
C LEU A 246 -19.71 -13.30 -0.94
N PHE A 247 -19.45 -14.44 -1.55
CA PHE A 247 -20.46 -15.48 -1.74
C PHE A 247 -20.31 -16.52 -0.62
N THR A 248 -21.34 -16.63 0.20
CA THR A 248 -21.42 -17.63 1.28
C THR A 248 -22.56 -18.58 1.04
N ALA A 249 -22.69 -19.65 1.83
CA ALA A 249 -23.83 -20.57 1.73
C ALA A 249 -25.17 -19.88 2.06
N ASP A 250 -25.16 -18.85 2.89
CA ASP A 250 -26.37 -18.22 3.43
C ASP A 250 -26.76 -16.93 2.71
N ASP A 251 -25.79 -16.12 2.26
CA ASP A 251 -26.01 -14.81 1.67
C ASP A 251 -24.94 -14.45 0.64
N THR A 252 -25.22 -13.43 -0.15
CA THR A 252 -24.21 -12.67 -0.89
C THR A 252 -24.02 -11.32 -0.19
N ILE A 253 -22.80 -11.05 0.23
CA ILE A 253 -22.45 -9.81 0.92
C ILE A 253 -21.77 -8.88 -0.08
N HIS A 254 -22.44 -7.80 -0.46
CA HIS A 254 -21.90 -6.77 -1.35
C HIS A 254 -21.28 -5.63 -0.53
N CYS A 255 -20.00 -5.37 -0.76
CA CYS A 255 -19.21 -4.35 -0.10
C CYS A 255 -18.80 -3.27 -1.11
N ASP A 256 -19.29 -2.04 -0.95
CA ASP A 256 -18.85 -0.88 -1.72
C ASP A 256 -17.86 -0.05 -0.87
N LEU A 257 -16.58 -0.11 -1.23
CA LEU A 257 -15.52 0.56 -0.49
C LEU A 257 -15.50 2.08 -0.70
N ILE A 258 -16.14 2.56 -1.77
CA ILE A 258 -16.26 4.00 -2.07
C ILE A 258 -17.47 4.57 -1.33
N ALA A 259 -18.62 3.91 -1.47
CA ALA A 259 -19.84 4.34 -0.79
C ALA A 259 -19.78 4.08 0.73
N GLY A 260 -18.87 3.21 1.20
CA GLY A 260 -18.77 2.84 2.61
C GLY A 260 -19.96 2.00 3.06
N THR A 261 -20.38 1.00 2.27
CA THR A 261 -21.54 0.17 2.60
C THR A 261 -21.24 -1.31 2.54
N VAL A 262 -21.90 -2.06 3.43
CA VAL A 262 -21.96 -3.53 3.41
C VAL A 262 -23.42 -3.95 3.35
N SER A 263 -23.80 -4.66 2.28
CA SER A 263 -25.18 -5.08 2.02
C SER A 263 -25.28 -6.59 2.01
N TYR A 264 -26.13 -7.15 2.84
CA TYR A 264 -26.53 -8.56 2.85
C TYR A 264 -27.71 -8.71 1.90
N LEU A 265 -27.47 -9.15 0.66
CA LEU A 265 -28.42 -9.04 -0.43
C LEU A 265 -29.68 -9.91 -0.25
N LYS A 266 -29.53 -11.14 0.29
CA LYS A 266 -30.66 -12.03 0.56
C LYS A 266 -31.49 -11.57 1.74
N LYS A 267 -30.84 -11.04 2.80
CA LYS A 267 -31.52 -10.49 3.97
C LYS A 267 -32.14 -9.12 3.71
N GLY A 268 -31.67 -8.38 2.71
CA GLY A 268 -32.12 -7.03 2.41
C GLY A 268 -31.65 -5.98 3.42
N GLU A 269 -30.53 -6.22 4.08
CA GLU A 269 -29.94 -5.34 5.11
C GLU A 269 -28.71 -4.61 4.54
N THR A 270 -28.61 -3.32 4.80
CA THR A 270 -27.44 -2.52 4.43
C THR A 270 -26.90 -1.75 5.63
N ILE A 271 -25.61 -1.87 5.86
CA ILE A 271 -24.87 -1.17 6.90
C ILE A 271 -24.08 -0.07 6.25
N LYS A 272 -24.22 1.17 6.75
CA LYS A 272 -23.44 2.33 6.31
C LYS A 272 -22.31 2.54 7.28
N LEU A 273 -21.09 2.65 6.74
CA LEU A 273 -19.84 2.86 7.49
C LEU A 273 -19.17 4.14 6.99
N GLU A 274 -18.68 4.94 7.91
CA GLU A 274 -17.89 6.12 7.55
C GLU A 274 -16.46 5.71 7.22
N SER A 275 -15.93 6.22 6.13
CA SER A 275 -14.56 5.95 5.68
C SER A 275 -13.95 7.18 5.04
N GLU A 276 -13.34 8.03 5.86
CA GLU A 276 -12.55 9.16 5.36
C GLU A 276 -11.13 8.69 4.99
N ARG A 277 -10.66 9.10 3.82
CA ARG A 277 -9.36 8.69 3.30
C ARG A 277 -8.19 8.94 4.25
N ASN A 278 -8.18 10.08 4.94
CA ASN A 278 -7.10 10.38 5.88
C ASN A 278 -7.24 9.61 7.20
N ALA A 279 -8.47 9.24 7.59
CA ALA A 279 -8.70 8.49 8.83
C ALA A 279 -8.06 7.09 8.76
N PHE A 280 -8.23 6.36 7.66
CA PHE A 280 -7.62 5.04 7.54
C PHE A 280 -6.10 5.11 7.35
N GLN A 281 -5.56 6.14 6.70
CA GLN A 281 -4.11 6.34 6.65
C GLN A 281 -3.51 6.75 7.99
N MET A 282 -4.26 7.48 8.81
CA MET A 282 -3.86 7.78 10.19
C MET A 282 -3.87 6.51 11.05
N ALA A 283 -4.88 5.64 10.88
CA ALA A 283 -4.97 4.36 11.56
C ALA A 283 -3.81 3.42 11.17
N GLU A 284 -3.39 3.43 9.91
CA GLU A 284 -2.21 2.71 9.45
C GLU A 284 -0.94 3.16 10.17
N ILE A 285 -0.71 4.47 10.27
CA ILE A 285 0.43 5.03 11.02
C ILE A 285 0.36 4.63 12.49
N ALA A 286 -0.82 4.69 13.12
CA ALA A 286 -1.00 4.27 14.51
C ALA A 286 -0.63 2.79 14.69
N HIS A 287 -1.13 1.90 13.84
CA HIS A 287 -0.84 0.48 13.86
C HIS A 287 0.66 0.20 13.68
N PHE A 288 1.31 0.86 12.72
CA PHE A 288 2.75 0.73 12.55
C PHE A 288 3.53 1.10 13.83
N PHE A 289 3.17 2.19 14.49
CA PHE A 289 3.79 2.55 15.77
C PHE A 289 3.46 1.55 16.90
N GLU A 290 2.34 0.89 16.86
CA GLU A 290 2.02 -0.22 17.79
C GLU A 290 2.91 -1.43 17.53
N ILE A 291 3.15 -1.80 16.24
CA ILE A 291 4.06 -2.88 15.85
C ILE A 291 5.47 -2.62 16.41
N ILE A 292 6.06 -1.46 16.12
CA ILE A 292 7.44 -1.17 16.53
C ILE A 292 7.61 -0.97 18.04
N ASN A 293 6.50 -0.77 18.76
CA ASN A 293 6.47 -0.74 20.23
C ASN A 293 6.03 -2.09 20.84
N ASN A 294 5.96 -3.17 20.06
CA ASN A 294 5.58 -4.54 20.47
C ASN A 294 4.20 -4.63 21.14
N LYS A 295 3.25 -3.80 20.72
CA LYS A 295 1.86 -3.82 21.24
C LYS A 295 0.94 -4.68 20.38
N THR A 296 1.32 -4.94 19.13
CA THR A 296 0.58 -5.76 18.17
C THR A 296 1.53 -6.51 17.26
N ILE A 297 1.00 -7.48 16.51
CA ILE A 297 1.75 -8.24 15.51
C ILE A 297 1.82 -7.46 14.18
N ASN A 298 2.86 -7.70 13.40
CA ASN A 298 2.97 -7.17 12.05
C ASN A 298 2.17 -8.07 11.07
N ASP A 299 1.13 -7.55 10.49
CA ASP A 299 0.24 -8.20 9.53
C ASP A 299 0.49 -7.79 8.08
N SER A 300 1.54 -6.99 7.83
CA SER A 300 1.99 -6.59 6.48
C SER A 300 3.53 -6.60 6.41
N THR A 301 4.11 -7.80 6.37
CA THR A 301 5.56 -7.97 6.29
C THR A 301 6.06 -7.81 4.85
N PRO A 302 7.36 -7.46 4.64
CA PRO A 302 7.95 -7.40 3.31
C PRO A 302 7.83 -8.71 2.51
N GLU A 303 7.94 -9.86 3.18
CA GLU A 303 7.81 -11.18 2.56
C GLU A 303 6.37 -11.40 2.05
N HIS A 304 5.36 -11.05 2.86
CA HIS A 304 3.94 -11.12 2.45
C HIS A 304 3.69 -10.20 1.25
N ALA A 305 4.09 -8.94 1.35
CA ALA A 305 3.93 -7.96 0.28
C ALA A 305 4.67 -8.37 -1.01
N TYR A 306 5.80 -9.07 -0.89
CA TYR A 306 6.52 -9.61 -2.04
C TYR A 306 5.78 -10.78 -2.71
N GLN A 307 5.12 -11.67 -1.95
CA GLN A 307 4.25 -12.69 -2.52
C GLN A 307 3.04 -12.05 -3.23
N VAL A 308 2.43 -11.02 -2.65
CA VAL A 308 1.36 -10.25 -3.29
C VAL A 308 1.85 -9.62 -4.60
N LEU A 309 3.07 -9.07 -4.63
CA LEU A 309 3.68 -8.53 -5.85
C LEU A 309 3.86 -9.61 -6.94
N LYS A 310 4.31 -10.82 -6.59
CA LYS A 310 4.44 -11.95 -7.52
C LYS A 310 3.08 -12.29 -8.16
N ILE A 311 2.02 -12.39 -7.35
CA ILE A 311 0.66 -12.65 -7.87
C ILE A 311 0.23 -11.52 -8.80
N ALA A 312 0.38 -10.26 -8.40
CA ALA A 312 -0.02 -9.10 -9.18
C ALA A 312 0.70 -9.03 -10.54
N LYS A 313 1.95 -9.48 -10.61
CA LYS A 313 2.72 -9.56 -11.87
C LYS A 313 2.47 -10.83 -12.67
N GLY A 314 1.63 -11.76 -12.17
CA GLY A 314 1.37 -13.03 -12.85
C GLY A 314 2.53 -14.02 -12.76
N GLU A 315 3.38 -13.89 -11.77
CA GLU A 315 4.54 -14.74 -11.50
C GLU A 315 4.23 -15.64 -10.29
N PHE A 316 3.32 -16.58 -10.53
CA PHE A 316 2.78 -17.45 -9.48
C PHE A 316 3.40 -18.84 -9.56
#